data_89a61e935eaa5948e978d42661624e8a
#
_entry.id   89a61e935eaa5948e978d42661624e8a
#
_cell.length_a   1.000
_cell.length_b   1.000
_cell.length_c   1.000
_cell.angle_alpha   90.00
_cell.angle_beta   90.00
_cell.angle_gamma   90.00
#
_symmetry.space_group_name_H-M   'P 1'
#
loop_
_entity.id
_entity.type
_entity.pdbx_description
1 polymer ?
#
loop_
_entity_poly.entity_id
_entity_poly.type
_entity_poly.pdbx_seq_one_letter_code
_entity_poly.pdbx_strand_id
1 'polypeptide(L)'
;INMESILNNRPALAAEINKVAEVAGYLWQKGWAERNGGNITINVTEYVDDAIKAMPAISAATPIGATLPYLKGCYFYCKGTNKRRRYLARHPMPNGWVIPILDDCASYVIIADQPVNPTSELPSHLSVHNYLISKGSNYKASLHTHPIELVAMTHNKKFMEKDYASNLLWSMIPETKAFCQRGLGMVPYKLPNSVELATAT
;
A
#
# COMPACT_ATOMS: atom_id res chain seq x y z
N ILE A 1 -14.74 7.79 17.53
CA ILE A 1 -14.61 6.31 17.69
C ILE A 1 -13.15 5.98 17.59
N ASN A 2 -12.58 5.40 18.64
CA ASN A 2 -11.16 5.05 18.69
C ASN A 2 -10.88 3.88 17.73
N MET A 3 -9.82 3.96 16.91
CA MET A 3 -9.39 2.85 16.06
C MET A 3 -9.12 1.56 16.86
N GLU A 4 -8.65 1.68 18.09
CA GLU A 4 -8.55 0.53 18.98
C GLU A 4 -9.92 -0.14 19.21
N SER A 5 -11.02 0.61 19.16
CA SER A 5 -12.37 0.05 19.25
C SER A 5 -12.76 -0.80 18.03
N ILE A 6 -12.19 -0.53 16.84
CA ILE A 6 -12.41 -1.36 15.65
C ILE A 6 -11.81 -2.74 15.82
N LEU A 7 -10.70 -2.86 16.55
CA LEU A 7 -10.03 -4.15 16.79
C LEU A 7 -10.63 -4.94 17.94
N ASN A 8 -11.40 -4.30 18.81
CA ASN A 8 -12.03 -4.97 19.93
C ASN A 8 -12.97 -6.08 19.42
N ASN A 9 -12.76 -7.30 19.91
CA ASN A 9 -13.51 -8.50 19.49
C ASN A 9 -13.34 -8.88 18.00
N ARG A 10 -12.27 -8.40 17.34
CA ARG A 10 -11.96 -8.73 15.94
C ARG A 10 -10.52 -9.23 15.78
N PRO A 11 -10.22 -10.41 16.33
CA PRO A 11 -8.84 -10.93 16.38
C PRO A 11 -8.26 -11.19 14.98
N ALA A 12 -9.08 -11.56 13.99
CA ALA A 12 -8.62 -11.78 12.63
C ALA A 12 -8.17 -10.47 11.94
N LEU A 13 -8.94 -9.39 12.08
CA LEU A 13 -8.56 -8.08 11.59
C LEU A 13 -7.29 -7.56 12.29
N ALA A 14 -7.23 -7.73 13.61
CA ALA A 14 -6.05 -7.35 14.40
C ALA A 14 -4.80 -8.11 13.94
N ALA A 15 -4.91 -9.40 13.66
CA ALA A 15 -3.80 -10.21 13.15
C ALA A 15 -3.28 -9.69 11.80
N GLU A 16 -4.15 -9.34 10.87
CA GLU A 16 -3.75 -8.78 9.57
C GLU A 16 -3.05 -7.41 9.72
N ILE A 17 -3.57 -6.55 10.56
CA ILE A 17 -2.94 -5.24 10.83
C ILE A 17 -1.58 -5.41 11.52
N ASN A 18 -1.45 -6.38 12.44
CA ASN A 18 -0.17 -6.68 13.09
C ASN A 18 0.89 -7.22 12.11
N LYS A 19 0.50 -7.97 11.07
CA LYS A 19 1.42 -8.36 9.99
C LYS A 19 1.99 -7.13 9.26
N VAL A 20 1.17 -6.11 9.03
CA VAL A 20 1.65 -4.84 8.45
C VAL A 20 2.67 -4.17 9.37
N ALA A 21 2.41 -4.16 10.67
CA ALA A 21 3.33 -3.61 11.66
C ALA A 21 4.67 -4.36 11.68
N GLU A 22 4.64 -5.68 11.62
CA GLU A 22 5.83 -6.53 11.58
C GLU A 22 6.68 -6.25 10.33
N VAL A 23 6.06 -6.24 9.14
CA VAL A 23 6.75 -5.92 7.88
C VAL A 23 7.32 -4.50 7.90
N ALA A 24 6.58 -3.52 8.44
CA ALA A 24 7.07 -2.15 8.59
C ALA A 24 8.33 -2.10 9.48
N GLY A 25 8.39 -2.94 10.51
CA GLY A 25 9.55 -3.10 11.37
C GLY A 25 10.78 -3.63 10.63
N TYR A 26 10.62 -4.69 9.84
CA TYR A 26 11.70 -5.26 9.02
C TYR A 26 12.24 -4.26 8.00
N LEU A 27 11.37 -3.54 7.32
CA LEU A 27 11.78 -2.53 6.33
C LEU A 27 12.52 -1.35 6.97
N TRP A 28 12.10 -0.94 8.17
CA TRP A 28 12.82 0.08 8.92
C TRP A 28 14.21 -0.40 9.35
N GLN A 29 14.33 -1.63 9.86
CA GLN A 29 15.61 -2.24 10.25
C GLN A 29 16.58 -2.37 9.07
N LYS A 30 16.05 -2.66 7.87
CA LYS A 30 16.84 -2.73 6.63
C LYS A 30 17.28 -1.36 6.11
N GLY A 31 16.79 -0.26 6.67
CA GLY A 31 17.05 1.08 6.15
C GLY A 31 16.30 1.43 4.86
N TRP A 32 15.29 0.64 4.49
CA TRP A 32 14.50 0.82 3.27
C TRP A 32 13.26 1.69 3.46
N ALA A 33 13.21 2.41 4.57
CA ALA A 33 12.07 3.23 4.97
C ALA A 33 12.56 4.47 5.73
N GLU A 34 13.36 5.29 5.08
CA GLU A 34 13.92 6.50 5.67
C GLU A 34 12.81 7.51 6.04
N ARG A 35 12.97 8.18 7.15
CA ARG A 35 12.01 9.16 7.70
C ARG A 35 10.56 8.63 7.69
N ASN A 36 9.72 9.15 6.80
CA ASN A 36 8.34 8.73 6.56
C ASN A 36 8.14 8.03 5.20
N GLY A 37 9.25 7.70 4.51
CA GLY A 37 9.25 7.11 3.18
C GLY A 37 8.58 5.76 3.10
N GLY A 38 8.05 5.46 1.92
CA GLY A 38 7.35 4.23 1.60
C GLY A 38 5.97 4.07 2.27
N ASN A 39 5.18 3.18 1.72
CA ASN A 39 3.78 2.98 2.09
C ASN A 39 3.40 1.51 2.10
N ILE A 40 2.37 1.17 2.86
CA ILE A 40 1.79 -0.17 2.90
C ILE A 40 0.28 -0.02 2.89
N THR A 41 -0.38 -0.76 2.03
CA THR A 41 -1.83 -0.92 2.03
C THR A 41 -2.18 -2.40 1.97
N ILE A 42 -3.21 -2.79 2.70
CA ILE A 42 -3.77 -4.15 2.62
C ILE A 42 -5.28 -4.08 2.43
N ASN A 43 -5.80 -4.99 1.63
CA ASN A 43 -7.23 -5.20 1.47
C ASN A 43 -7.74 -6.00 2.68
N VAL A 44 -8.57 -5.37 3.50
CA VAL A 44 -9.14 -5.97 4.71
C VAL A 44 -10.65 -6.25 4.58
N THR A 45 -11.19 -6.19 3.38
CA THR A 45 -12.63 -6.31 3.11
C THR A 45 -13.24 -7.56 3.75
N GLU A 46 -12.56 -8.70 3.70
CA GLU A 46 -13.05 -9.95 4.26
C GLU A 46 -13.17 -9.98 5.80
N TYR A 47 -12.53 -9.02 6.48
CA TYR A 47 -12.56 -8.89 7.95
C TYR A 47 -13.53 -7.81 8.42
N VAL A 48 -14.26 -7.17 7.50
CA VAL A 48 -15.17 -6.06 7.78
C VAL A 48 -16.57 -6.61 8.02
N ASP A 49 -17.09 -6.42 9.23
CA ASP A 49 -18.44 -6.78 9.62
C ASP A 49 -19.44 -5.62 9.45
N ASP A 50 -20.72 -5.89 9.70
CA ASP A 50 -21.78 -4.89 9.54
C ASP A 50 -21.63 -3.71 10.51
N ALA A 51 -21.03 -3.92 11.69
CA ALA A 51 -20.78 -2.86 12.64
C ALA A 51 -19.71 -1.89 12.11
N ILE A 52 -18.66 -2.38 11.46
CA ILE A 52 -17.66 -1.53 10.79
C ILE A 52 -18.29 -0.79 9.61
N LYS A 53 -19.12 -1.45 8.80
CA LYS A 53 -19.84 -0.80 7.69
C LYS A 53 -20.76 0.32 8.13
N ALA A 54 -21.34 0.20 9.33
CA ALA A 54 -22.20 1.21 9.93
C ALA A 54 -21.44 2.35 10.62
N MET A 55 -20.11 2.28 10.74
CA MET A 55 -19.33 3.34 11.38
C MET A 55 -19.38 4.63 10.56
N PRO A 56 -19.57 5.78 11.21
CA PRO A 56 -19.60 7.05 10.50
C PRO A 56 -18.22 7.40 9.95
N ALA A 57 -18.21 7.96 8.74
CA ALA A 57 -17.00 8.58 8.20
C ALA A 57 -16.64 9.82 9.04
N ILE A 58 -15.36 10.00 9.29
CA ILE A 58 -14.81 11.17 9.99
C ILE A 58 -14.16 12.19 9.03
N SER A 59 -14.12 11.85 7.75
CA SER A 59 -13.66 12.75 6.68
C SER A 59 -14.75 12.96 5.63
N ALA A 60 -14.64 14.06 4.89
CA ALA A 60 -15.38 14.19 3.64
C ALA A 60 -14.90 13.15 2.61
N ALA A 61 -15.74 12.89 1.61
CA ALA A 61 -15.35 12.06 0.46
C ALA A 61 -14.16 12.70 -0.25
N THR A 62 -13.09 11.92 -0.43
CA THR A 62 -11.85 12.37 -1.05
C THR A 62 -11.68 11.65 -2.39
N PRO A 63 -11.48 12.38 -3.51
CA PRO A 63 -11.29 11.75 -4.81
C PRO A 63 -9.98 10.96 -4.87
N ILE A 64 -10.03 9.79 -5.53
CA ILE A 64 -8.85 8.97 -5.82
C ILE A 64 -8.06 9.54 -7.02
N GLY A 65 -8.76 10.23 -7.92
CA GLY A 65 -8.19 10.71 -9.19
C GLY A 65 -8.36 9.71 -10.35
N ALA A 66 -8.98 8.57 -10.10
CA ALA A 66 -9.31 7.56 -11.10
C ALA A 66 -10.57 6.80 -10.67
N THR A 67 -11.28 6.21 -11.63
CA THR A 67 -12.39 5.29 -11.35
C THR A 67 -11.85 3.86 -11.35
N LEU A 68 -12.03 3.14 -10.24
CA LEU A 68 -11.46 1.82 -9.98
C LEU A 68 -12.59 0.81 -9.70
N PRO A 69 -13.27 0.28 -10.76
CA PRO A 69 -14.55 -0.43 -10.62
C PRO A 69 -14.44 -1.73 -9.82
N TYR A 70 -13.29 -2.39 -9.82
CA TYR A 70 -13.08 -3.62 -9.04
C TYR A 70 -12.93 -3.38 -7.54
N LEU A 71 -12.80 -2.13 -7.09
CA LEU A 71 -12.70 -1.77 -5.67
C LEU A 71 -14.05 -1.45 -5.02
N LYS A 72 -15.16 -1.60 -5.73
CA LYS A 72 -16.48 -1.33 -5.17
C LYS A 72 -16.70 -2.12 -3.88
N GLY A 73 -17.05 -1.42 -2.80
CA GLY A 73 -17.30 -2.04 -1.50
C GLY A 73 -16.06 -2.59 -0.78
N CYS A 74 -14.86 -2.33 -1.31
CA CYS A 74 -13.62 -2.74 -0.66
C CYS A 74 -13.24 -1.79 0.48
N TYR A 75 -12.54 -2.37 1.46
CA TYR A 75 -11.97 -1.68 2.62
C TYR A 75 -10.47 -1.93 2.66
N PHE A 76 -9.70 -0.88 2.85
CA PHE A 76 -8.25 -0.96 2.92
C PHE A 76 -7.74 -0.40 4.24
N TYR A 77 -6.78 -1.10 4.86
CA TYR A 77 -5.95 -0.49 5.88
C TYR A 77 -4.73 0.14 5.20
N CYS A 78 -4.42 1.37 5.51
CA CYS A 78 -3.28 2.08 4.95
C CYS A 78 -2.51 2.87 6.00
N LYS A 79 -1.20 2.99 5.79
CA LYS A 79 -0.34 3.88 6.55
C LYS A 79 -0.74 5.35 6.29
N GLY A 80 -0.78 6.15 7.36
CA GLY A 80 -1.02 7.58 7.25
C GLY A 80 0.16 8.35 6.65
N THR A 81 -0.15 9.48 6.00
CA THR A 81 0.88 10.40 5.51
C THR A 81 1.72 10.93 6.66
N ASN A 82 3.00 11.19 6.40
CA ASN A 82 3.98 11.68 7.38
C ASN A 82 4.18 10.78 8.62
N LYS A 83 3.61 9.56 8.65
CA LYS A 83 3.85 8.60 9.73
C LYS A 83 5.09 7.76 9.42
N ARG A 84 5.96 7.62 10.41
CA ARG A 84 7.19 6.83 10.27
C ARG A 84 6.92 5.35 10.45
N ARG A 85 7.55 4.49 9.65
CA ARG A 85 7.37 3.03 9.74
C ARG A 85 7.77 2.46 11.09
N ARG A 86 8.78 3.02 11.76
CA ARG A 86 9.16 2.59 13.11
C ARG A 86 8.04 2.77 14.13
N TYR A 87 7.18 3.78 13.95
CA TYR A 87 6.01 3.99 14.80
C TYR A 87 4.85 3.10 14.38
N LEU A 88 4.67 2.88 13.08
CA LEU A 88 3.71 1.91 12.56
C LEU A 88 4.01 0.51 13.10
N ALA A 89 5.28 0.11 13.15
CA ALA A 89 5.72 -1.16 13.69
C ALA A 89 5.36 -1.36 15.17
N ARG A 90 5.40 -0.29 15.96
CA ARG A 90 5.12 -0.35 17.42
C ARG A 90 3.66 -0.11 17.75
N HIS A 91 3.01 0.75 16.98
CA HIS A 91 1.65 1.24 17.21
C HIS A 91 0.92 1.35 15.87
N PRO A 92 0.47 0.23 15.26
CA PRO A 92 -0.12 0.25 13.93
C PRO A 92 -1.40 1.09 13.87
N MET A 93 -2.18 1.11 14.94
CA MET A 93 -3.48 1.76 14.93
C MET A 93 -3.42 3.29 14.91
N PRO A 94 -2.58 3.98 15.72
CA PRO A 94 -2.46 5.43 15.64
C PRO A 94 -1.72 5.94 14.40
N ASN A 95 -1.15 5.03 13.60
CA ASN A 95 -0.33 5.37 12.44
C ASN A 95 -0.88 4.84 11.11
N GLY A 96 -2.05 4.22 11.13
CA GLY A 96 -2.75 3.72 9.97
C GLY A 96 -4.26 3.82 10.13
N TRP A 97 -5.00 3.75 9.03
CA TRP A 97 -6.45 3.92 8.98
C TRP A 97 -7.12 2.92 8.06
N VAL A 98 -8.37 2.62 8.36
CA VAL A 98 -9.25 1.89 7.46
C VAL A 98 -9.99 2.90 6.58
N ILE A 99 -9.94 2.67 5.28
CA ILE A 99 -10.58 3.48 4.26
C ILE A 99 -11.53 2.61 3.43
N PRO A 100 -12.85 2.84 3.50
CA PRO A 100 -13.81 2.28 2.55
C PRO A 100 -13.78 3.04 1.22
N ILE A 101 -13.87 2.30 0.13
CA ILE A 101 -14.11 2.85 -1.21
C ILE A 101 -15.61 3.07 -1.37
N LEU A 102 -15.99 4.23 -1.84
CA LEU A 102 -17.40 4.58 -2.04
C LEU A 102 -17.98 3.93 -3.30
N ASP A 103 -19.30 3.95 -3.42
CA ASP A 103 -20.04 3.30 -4.52
C ASP A 103 -19.70 3.87 -5.91
N ASP A 104 -19.20 5.10 -5.97
CA ASP A 104 -18.72 5.72 -7.21
C ASP A 104 -17.41 5.11 -7.73
N CYS A 105 -16.75 4.27 -6.92
CA CYS A 105 -15.43 3.68 -7.22
C CYS A 105 -14.34 4.70 -7.56
N ALA A 106 -14.55 5.95 -7.22
CA ALA A 106 -13.68 7.09 -7.54
C ALA A 106 -13.31 7.93 -6.32
N SER A 107 -13.87 7.62 -5.16
CA SER A 107 -13.63 8.32 -3.90
C SER A 107 -13.61 7.37 -2.70
N TYR A 108 -13.05 7.86 -1.60
CA TYR A 108 -12.97 7.15 -0.33
C TYR A 108 -13.29 8.09 0.83
N VAL A 109 -13.57 7.53 1.99
CA VAL A 109 -13.63 8.23 3.27
C VAL A 109 -12.70 7.56 4.28
N ILE A 110 -12.54 8.16 5.44
CA ILE A 110 -11.75 7.61 6.54
C ILE A 110 -12.66 7.20 7.68
N ILE A 111 -12.44 6.03 8.23
CA ILE A 111 -13.06 5.54 9.47
C ILE A 111 -11.95 5.46 10.51
N ALA A 112 -11.80 6.49 11.35
CA ALA A 112 -10.76 6.56 12.37
C ALA A 112 -11.06 7.65 13.41
N ASP A 113 -10.23 7.73 14.48
CA ASP A 113 -10.38 8.73 15.54
C ASP A 113 -10.03 10.15 15.15
N GLN A 114 -9.08 10.30 14.24
CA GLN A 114 -8.56 11.60 13.85
C GLN A 114 -8.50 11.71 12.33
N PRO A 115 -8.91 12.84 11.75
CA PRO A 115 -8.83 13.08 10.33
C PRO A 115 -7.37 13.35 9.95
N VAL A 116 -6.63 12.29 9.69
CA VAL A 116 -5.29 12.38 9.11
C VAL A 116 -5.35 11.80 7.71
N ASN A 117 -4.78 12.49 6.75
CA ASN A 117 -4.78 12.05 5.37
C ASN A 117 -4.03 10.71 5.22
N PRO A 118 -4.57 9.77 4.46
CA PRO A 118 -3.86 8.57 4.04
C PRO A 118 -2.59 8.96 3.27
N THR A 119 -1.75 7.97 2.98
CA THR A 119 -0.56 8.22 2.17
C THR A 119 -0.89 8.96 0.88
N SER A 120 -0.04 9.91 0.50
CA SER A 120 -0.18 10.66 -0.75
C SER A 120 -0.08 9.78 -2.01
N GLU A 121 0.47 8.56 -1.88
CA GLU A 121 0.56 7.58 -2.96
C GLU A 121 -0.60 6.57 -2.97
N LEU A 122 -1.65 6.85 -2.24
CA LEU A 122 -2.84 6.00 -2.19
C LEU A 122 -3.42 5.70 -3.60
N PRO A 123 -3.47 6.65 -4.55
CA PRO A 123 -3.95 6.36 -5.91
C PRO A 123 -3.15 5.25 -6.59
N SER A 124 -1.83 5.24 -6.49
CA SER A 124 -0.98 4.16 -7.04
C SER A 124 -1.28 2.82 -6.38
N HIS A 125 -1.35 2.77 -5.06
CA HIS A 125 -1.67 1.56 -4.33
C HIS A 125 -3.05 1.01 -4.69
N LEU A 126 -4.07 1.86 -4.75
CA LEU A 126 -5.42 1.45 -5.12
C LEU A 126 -5.51 0.96 -6.57
N SER A 127 -4.78 1.58 -7.50
CA SER A 127 -4.69 1.11 -8.88
C SER A 127 -4.09 -0.29 -8.98
N VAL A 128 -3.04 -0.58 -8.19
CA VAL A 128 -2.47 -1.93 -8.08
C VAL A 128 -3.49 -2.93 -7.53
N HIS A 129 -4.22 -2.59 -6.46
CA HIS A 129 -5.26 -3.45 -5.91
C HIS A 129 -6.40 -3.70 -6.92
N ASN A 130 -6.83 -2.66 -7.63
CA ASN A 130 -7.85 -2.78 -8.69
C ASN A 130 -7.39 -3.75 -9.78
N TYR A 131 -6.14 -3.64 -10.23
CA TYR A 131 -5.56 -4.56 -11.21
C TYR A 131 -5.50 -5.99 -10.65
N LEU A 132 -5.00 -6.20 -9.44
CA LEU A 132 -4.91 -7.52 -8.82
C LEU A 132 -6.28 -8.21 -8.75
N ILE A 133 -7.30 -7.50 -8.30
CA ILE A 133 -8.67 -8.04 -8.21
C ILE A 133 -9.20 -8.35 -9.61
N SER A 134 -8.96 -7.49 -10.60
CA SER A 134 -9.40 -7.72 -11.99
C SER A 134 -8.81 -8.99 -12.62
N LYS A 135 -7.66 -9.43 -12.11
CA LYS A 135 -6.97 -10.67 -12.55
C LYS A 135 -7.29 -11.89 -11.67
N GLY A 136 -8.19 -11.76 -10.71
CA GLY A 136 -8.51 -12.85 -9.77
C GLY A 136 -7.32 -13.23 -8.87
N SER A 137 -6.42 -12.28 -8.62
CA SER A 137 -5.23 -12.53 -7.78
C SER A 137 -5.62 -12.65 -6.31
N ASN A 138 -4.92 -13.54 -5.60
CA ASN A 138 -5.04 -13.69 -4.15
C ASN A 138 -4.16 -12.71 -3.35
N TYR A 139 -3.37 -11.88 -4.01
CA TYR A 139 -2.55 -10.87 -3.33
C TYR A 139 -3.42 -9.77 -2.76
N LYS A 140 -3.25 -9.51 -1.46
CA LYS A 140 -4.04 -8.54 -0.69
C LYS A 140 -3.24 -7.32 -0.23
N ALA A 141 -1.94 -7.28 -0.51
CA ALA A 141 -1.06 -6.22 -0.07
C ALA A 141 -0.37 -5.52 -1.24
N SER A 142 -0.18 -4.21 -1.10
CA SER A 142 0.69 -3.40 -1.93
C SER A 142 1.70 -2.68 -1.04
N LEU A 143 2.97 -2.81 -1.39
CA LEU A 143 4.09 -2.28 -0.61
C LEU A 143 4.97 -1.40 -1.48
N HIS A 144 5.21 -0.17 -1.02
CA HIS A 144 6.21 0.73 -1.56
C HIS A 144 7.32 0.92 -0.54
N THR A 145 8.57 0.77 -0.96
CA THR A 145 9.75 0.94 -0.12
C THR A 145 10.94 1.42 -0.96
N HIS A 146 12.00 1.89 -0.31
CA HIS A 146 13.16 2.49 -0.95
C HIS A 146 14.43 1.67 -0.68
N PRO A 147 14.62 0.49 -1.31
CA PRO A 147 15.87 -0.24 -1.21
C PRO A 147 17.01 0.61 -1.79
N ILE A 148 18.00 0.95 -0.98
CA ILE A 148 19.06 1.91 -1.35
C ILE A 148 19.80 1.43 -2.58
N GLU A 149 20.09 0.15 -2.68
CA GLU A 149 20.81 -0.48 -3.78
C GLU A 149 20.00 -0.35 -5.10
N LEU A 150 18.71 -0.62 -5.07
CA LEU A 150 17.86 -0.49 -6.26
C LEU A 150 17.68 0.96 -6.65
N VAL A 151 17.53 1.88 -5.68
CA VAL A 151 17.48 3.31 -5.96
C VAL A 151 18.78 3.76 -6.63
N ALA A 152 19.94 3.35 -6.12
CA ALA A 152 21.24 3.65 -6.72
C ALA A 152 21.36 3.11 -8.15
N MET A 153 20.90 1.88 -8.40
CA MET A 153 20.90 1.29 -9.75
C MET A 153 20.12 2.15 -10.76
N THR A 154 18.97 2.71 -10.39
CA THR A 154 18.13 3.49 -11.30
C THR A 154 18.78 4.83 -11.75
N HIS A 155 19.86 5.28 -11.10
CA HIS A 155 20.64 6.44 -11.56
C HIS A 155 21.49 6.12 -12.80
N ASN A 156 21.71 4.86 -13.12
CA ASN A 156 22.36 4.46 -14.36
C ASN A 156 21.30 4.07 -15.40
N LYS A 157 21.23 4.83 -16.50
CA LYS A 157 20.23 4.66 -17.57
C LYS A 157 20.17 3.24 -18.14
N LYS A 158 21.29 2.50 -18.09
CA LYS A 158 21.35 1.13 -18.59
C LYS A 158 20.37 0.19 -17.85
N PHE A 159 20.13 0.41 -16.57
CA PHE A 159 19.17 -0.38 -15.80
C PHE A 159 17.71 -0.06 -16.14
N MET A 160 17.48 1.04 -16.85
CA MET A 160 16.14 1.39 -17.35
C MET A 160 15.83 0.76 -18.73
N GLU A 161 16.80 0.11 -19.37
CA GLU A 161 16.57 -0.65 -20.59
C GLU A 161 15.70 -1.89 -20.29
N LYS A 162 14.82 -2.19 -21.24
CA LYS A 162 13.90 -3.33 -21.10
C LYS A 162 14.68 -4.60 -20.80
N ASP A 163 14.24 -5.30 -19.77
CA ASP A 163 14.75 -6.61 -19.35
C ASP A 163 16.24 -6.65 -18.89
N TYR A 164 17.01 -5.57 -19.07
CA TYR A 164 18.43 -5.58 -18.69
C TYR A 164 18.62 -5.86 -17.20
N ALA A 165 17.95 -5.09 -16.32
CA ALA A 165 18.07 -5.27 -14.87
C ALA A 165 17.58 -6.65 -14.42
N SER A 166 16.47 -7.14 -14.98
CA SER A 166 15.93 -8.46 -14.69
C SER A 166 16.92 -9.57 -15.05
N ASN A 167 17.46 -9.52 -16.27
CA ASN A 167 18.43 -10.53 -16.75
C ASN A 167 19.72 -10.50 -15.92
N LEU A 168 20.21 -9.32 -15.57
CA LEU A 168 21.40 -9.17 -14.73
C LEU A 168 21.17 -9.79 -13.34
N LEU A 169 20.07 -9.45 -12.66
CA LEU A 169 19.78 -9.98 -11.34
C LEU A 169 19.54 -11.49 -11.35
N TRP A 170 18.86 -12.01 -12.36
CA TRP A 170 18.66 -13.45 -12.54
C TRP A 170 19.97 -14.22 -12.82
N SER A 171 20.96 -13.57 -13.42
CA SER A 171 22.26 -14.20 -13.67
C SER A 171 23.15 -14.28 -12.44
N MET A 172 22.85 -13.50 -11.38
CA MET A 172 23.67 -13.47 -10.17
C MET A 172 23.41 -14.66 -9.25
N ILE A 173 22.12 -14.93 -8.95
CA ILE A 173 21.71 -16.07 -8.12
C ILE A 173 20.39 -16.67 -8.63
N PRO A 174 20.26 -18.01 -8.65
CA PRO A 174 19.04 -18.68 -9.14
C PRO A 174 17.76 -18.31 -8.38
N GLU A 175 17.88 -18.05 -7.09
CA GLU A 175 16.77 -17.68 -6.21
C GLU A 175 16.06 -16.42 -6.68
N THR A 176 16.80 -15.44 -7.23
CA THR A 176 16.20 -14.22 -7.77
C THR A 176 15.19 -14.56 -8.87
N LYS A 177 15.53 -15.49 -9.76
CA LYS A 177 14.60 -15.93 -10.81
C LYS A 177 13.45 -16.78 -10.26
N ALA A 178 13.74 -17.62 -9.27
CA ALA A 178 12.73 -18.49 -8.66
C ALA A 178 11.62 -17.67 -7.95
N PHE A 179 11.98 -16.60 -7.26
CA PHE A 179 11.04 -15.77 -6.51
C PHE A 179 10.50 -14.57 -7.30
N CYS A 180 11.28 -14.02 -8.24
CA CYS A 180 10.91 -12.90 -9.09
C CYS A 180 10.82 -13.31 -10.55
N GLN A 181 10.00 -14.30 -10.86
CA GLN A 181 9.92 -14.93 -12.20
C GLN A 181 9.57 -13.94 -13.31
N ARG A 182 8.78 -12.92 -13.01
CA ARG A 182 8.37 -11.88 -13.96
C ARG A 182 9.41 -10.77 -14.14
N GLY A 183 10.48 -10.79 -13.32
CA GLY A 183 11.50 -9.76 -13.32
C GLY A 183 11.03 -8.46 -12.71
N LEU A 184 11.73 -7.38 -13.07
CA LEU A 184 11.45 -6.02 -12.62
C LEU A 184 10.74 -5.23 -13.73
N GLY A 185 9.62 -4.60 -13.42
CA GLY A 185 9.06 -3.53 -14.23
C GLY A 185 9.84 -2.24 -13.98
N MET A 186 10.15 -1.50 -15.04
CA MET A 186 10.80 -0.20 -14.96
C MET A 186 9.84 0.88 -15.40
N VAL A 187 9.55 1.82 -14.52
CA VAL A 187 8.69 2.97 -14.81
C VAL A 187 9.59 4.19 -15.03
N PRO A 188 9.48 4.91 -16.17
CA PRO A 188 10.20 6.17 -16.36
C PRO A 188 9.79 7.18 -15.29
N TYR A 189 10.65 8.16 -15.04
CA TYR A 189 10.37 9.23 -14.08
C TYR A 189 8.99 9.86 -14.35
N LYS A 190 8.19 9.91 -13.32
CA LYS A 190 6.92 10.64 -13.24
C LYS A 190 6.89 11.47 -11.96
N LEU A 191 6.11 12.52 -11.96
CA LEU A 191 5.96 13.35 -10.77
C LEU A 191 5.43 12.49 -9.60
N PRO A 192 6.09 12.46 -8.44
CA PRO A 192 5.58 11.76 -7.28
C PRO A 192 4.16 12.19 -6.92
N ASN A 193 3.35 11.23 -6.48
CA ASN A 193 1.93 11.41 -6.11
C ASN A 193 1.00 11.83 -7.27
N SER A 194 1.45 11.70 -8.51
CA SER A 194 0.62 12.04 -9.68
C SER A 194 -0.22 10.85 -10.16
N VAL A 195 -1.30 11.16 -10.87
CA VAL A 195 -2.12 10.15 -11.56
C VAL A 195 -1.32 9.47 -12.67
N GLU A 196 -0.41 10.18 -13.32
CA GLU A 196 0.48 9.65 -14.35
C GLU A 196 1.42 8.58 -13.79
N LEU A 197 1.91 8.76 -12.56
CA LEU A 197 2.69 7.73 -11.87
C LEU A 197 1.80 6.52 -11.55
N ALA A 198 0.62 6.73 -10.99
CA ALA A 198 -0.32 5.67 -10.65
C ALA A 198 -0.72 4.83 -11.87
N THR A 199 -0.85 5.47 -13.04
CA THR A 199 -1.22 4.80 -14.30
C THR A 199 -0.04 4.03 -14.90
N ALA A 200 1.18 4.50 -14.70
CA ALA A 200 2.40 3.89 -15.24
C ALA A 200 2.91 2.72 -14.41
N THR A 201 2.51 2.65 -13.13
CA THR A 201 2.87 1.57 -12.20
C THR A 201 1.94 0.37 -12.34
#